data_4fad0345069153208903e43904dd4951
#
_entry.id   4fad0345069153208903e43904dd4951
#
_cell.length_a   1.000
_cell.length_b   1.000
_cell.length_c   1.000
_cell.angle_alpha   90.00
_cell.angle_beta   90.00
_cell.angle_gamma   90.00
#
_symmetry.space_group_name_H-M   'P 1'
#
loop_
_entity.id
_entity.type
_entity.pdbx_description
1 polymer ?
#
loop_
_entity_poly.entity_id
_entity_poly.type
_entity_poly.pdbx_seq_one_letter_code
_entity_poly.pdbx_strand_id
1 'polypeptide(L)'
;HVAVRRQRQMCIRDSISVEGPLGVTGRHYCLENNIPYTTCIHTKFPEYVYERFGIGLDVTKGLLKWFHNPAAKTLVNTISHKEELEQDGFTDLVLWSRGFDEKIFYPCPDGGKKEYLLYVGRVAVEKNIEEFLKMPSHLPKVVVGGGPSLKSYAKKYPDVEFVGFKKGKELADYYRDAACFVFPSLTDTFGIVLIEALACGTPLAGFN
;
A
#
# COMPACT_ATOMS: atom_id res chain seq x y z
N HIS A 1 -34.56 -23.04 2.84
CA HIS A 1 -33.34 -23.29 3.62
C HIS A 1 -32.11 -23.63 2.78
N VAL A 2 -32.25 -24.41 1.68
CA VAL A 2 -31.11 -24.77 0.81
C VAL A 2 -30.66 -23.56 -0.05
N ALA A 3 -31.56 -22.72 -0.52
CA ALA A 3 -31.22 -21.51 -1.28
C ALA A 3 -30.45 -20.48 -0.44
N VAL A 4 -30.81 -20.30 0.84
CA VAL A 4 -30.12 -19.39 1.77
C VAL A 4 -28.72 -19.91 2.12
N ARG A 5 -28.52 -21.24 2.24
CA ARG A 5 -27.19 -21.83 2.43
C ARG A 5 -26.30 -21.64 1.19
N ARG A 6 -26.83 -21.83 -0.04
CA ARG A 6 -26.07 -21.58 -1.28
C ARG A 6 -25.73 -20.09 -1.43
N GLN A 7 -26.63 -19.19 -1.09
CA GLN A 7 -26.38 -17.75 -1.16
C GLN A 7 -25.35 -17.30 -0.12
N ARG A 8 -25.34 -17.88 1.10
CA ARG A 8 -24.28 -17.65 2.10
C ARG A 8 -22.95 -18.21 1.66
N GLN A 9 -22.89 -19.37 1.03
CA GLN A 9 -21.66 -19.93 0.46
C GLN A 9 -21.13 -19.12 -0.74
N MET A 10 -22.00 -18.49 -1.53
CA MET A 10 -21.58 -17.58 -2.62
C MET A 10 -21.12 -16.21 -2.14
N CYS A 11 -21.60 -15.75 -0.97
CA CYS A 11 -21.18 -14.46 -0.38
C CYS A 11 -19.94 -14.55 0.51
N ILE A 12 -19.58 -15.74 1.00
CA ILE A 12 -18.31 -16.03 1.69
C ILE A 12 -17.38 -16.65 0.64
N ARG A 13 -16.93 -15.86 -0.30
CA ARG A 13 -15.74 -16.20 -1.07
C ARG A 13 -14.57 -15.95 -0.14
N ASP A 14 -13.95 -17.01 0.29
CA ASP A 14 -12.82 -16.93 1.19
C ASP A 14 -11.66 -16.25 0.45
N SER A 15 -11.38 -15.02 0.84
CA SER A 15 -10.23 -14.29 0.38
C SER A 15 -9.16 -14.33 1.46
N ILE A 16 -8.05 -14.99 1.17
CA ILE A 16 -6.92 -15.11 2.08
C ILE A 16 -5.90 -14.05 1.71
N SER A 17 -5.92 -12.94 2.42
CA SER A 17 -5.12 -11.74 2.09
C SER A 17 -3.78 -11.67 2.82
N VAL A 18 -3.41 -12.70 3.60
CA VAL A 18 -2.16 -12.70 4.38
C VAL A 18 -1.52 -14.10 4.37
N GLU A 19 -0.22 -14.13 4.22
CA GLU A 19 0.62 -15.34 4.15
C GLU A 19 1.03 -15.87 5.53
N GLY A 20 0.52 -15.26 6.61
CA GLY A 20 0.80 -15.67 8.00
C GLY A 20 0.14 -16.99 8.40
N PRO A 21 0.34 -17.43 9.66
CA PRO A 21 -0.16 -18.72 10.15
C PRO A 21 -1.66 -18.94 9.93
N LEU A 22 -2.48 -17.91 10.11
CA LEU A 22 -3.93 -17.99 9.86
C LEU A 22 -4.25 -18.15 8.37
N GLY A 23 -3.51 -17.48 7.49
CA GLY A 23 -3.66 -17.64 6.04
C GLY A 23 -3.28 -19.05 5.59
N VAL A 24 -2.19 -19.60 6.10
CA VAL A 24 -1.77 -20.98 5.83
C VAL A 24 -2.85 -21.98 6.29
N THR A 25 -3.40 -21.80 7.48
CA THR A 25 -4.49 -22.64 7.98
C THR A 25 -5.74 -22.54 7.10
N GLY A 26 -6.13 -21.32 6.72
CA GLY A 26 -7.27 -21.09 5.81
C GLY A 26 -7.06 -21.74 4.45
N ARG A 27 -5.85 -21.61 3.89
CA ARG A 27 -5.46 -22.27 2.64
C ARG A 27 -5.58 -23.79 2.71
N HIS A 28 -5.04 -24.41 3.78
CA HIS A 28 -5.17 -25.85 3.99
C HIS A 28 -6.63 -26.29 4.06
N TYR A 29 -7.42 -25.60 4.86
CA TYR A 29 -8.85 -25.88 4.98
C TYR A 29 -9.58 -25.81 3.65
N CYS A 30 -9.32 -24.77 2.84
CA CYS A 30 -9.93 -24.62 1.53
C CYS A 30 -9.54 -25.76 0.56
N LEU A 31 -8.25 -26.13 0.55
CA LEU A 31 -7.75 -27.20 -0.31
C LEU A 31 -8.32 -28.57 0.09
N GLU A 32 -8.33 -28.89 1.37
CA GLU A 32 -8.86 -30.19 1.88
C GLU A 32 -10.36 -30.34 1.61
N ASN A 33 -11.11 -29.25 1.61
CA ASN A 33 -12.56 -29.24 1.41
C ASN A 33 -12.97 -28.87 -0.04
N ASN A 34 -12.02 -28.75 -0.99
CA ASN A 34 -12.26 -28.33 -2.39
C ASN A 34 -13.07 -27.01 -2.47
N ILE A 35 -12.78 -26.06 -1.58
CA ILE A 35 -13.39 -24.74 -1.58
C ILE A 35 -12.53 -23.80 -2.41
N PRO A 36 -13.05 -23.19 -3.51
CA PRO A 36 -12.31 -22.20 -4.28
C PRO A 36 -12.12 -20.94 -3.43
N TYR A 37 -10.87 -20.47 -3.33
CA TYR A 37 -10.51 -19.27 -2.60
C TYR A 37 -9.71 -18.32 -3.48
N THR A 38 -9.63 -17.07 -3.09
CA THR A 38 -8.78 -16.04 -3.71
C THR A 38 -7.70 -15.60 -2.75
N THR A 39 -6.58 -15.15 -3.30
CA THR A 39 -5.50 -14.53 -2.54
C THR A 39 -5.19 -13.14 -3.07
N CYS A 40 -4.32 -12.43 -2.40
CA CYS A 40 -3.98 -11.06 -2.78
C CYS A 40 -2.51 -10.76 -2.46
N ILE A 41 -1.79 -10.22 -3.44
CA ILE A 41 -0.41 -9.77 -3.27
C ILE A 41 -0.42 -8.24 -3.26
N HIS A 42 -0.09 -7.64 -2.10
CA HIS A 42 -0.17 -6.20 -1.87
C HIS A 42 1.18 -5.52 -1.75
N THR A 43 2.25 -6.30 -1.56
CA THR A 43 3.59 -5.78 -1.28
C THR A 43 4.63 -6.61 -2.01
N LYS A 44 5.78 -6.02 -2.32
CA LYS A 44 6.98 -6.75 -2.73
C LYS A 44 7.57 -7.48 -1.52
N PHE A 45 6.87 -8.52 -1.07
CA PHE A 45 7.19 -9.26 0.15
C PHE A 45 8.58 -9.94 0.11
N PRO A 46 9.06 -10.50 -1.02
CA PRO A 46 10.41 -11.06 -1.10
C PRO A 46 11.49 -10.02 -0.80
N GLU A 47 11.38 -8.83 -1.39
CA GLU A 47 12.32 -7.73 -1.19
C GLU A 47 12.28 -7.24 0.26
N TYR A 48 11.08 -7.09 0.84
CA TYR A 48 10.91 -6.70 2.24
C TYR A 48 11.57 -7.70 3.21
N VAL A 49 11.40 -9.00 2.96
CA VAL A 49 11.99 -10.06 3.79
C VAL A 49 13.51 -10.10 3.63
N TYR A 50 14.01 -9.92 2.40
CA TYR A 50 15.44 -9.85 2.12
C TYR A 50 16.10 -8.66 2.85
N GLU A 51 15.55 -7.47 2.74
CA GLU A 51 16.08 -6.26 3.40
C GLU A 51 16.08 -6.36 4.92
N ARG A 52 15.07 -7.01 5.49
CA ARG A 52 14.89 -7.05 6.94
C ARG A 52 15.58 -8.24 7.62
N PHE A 53 15.61 -9.38 6.97
CA PHE A 53 16.06 -10.65 7.55
C PHE A 53 17.20 -11.32 6.78
N GLY A 54 17.61 -10.82 5.62
CA GLY A 54 18.64 -11.42 4.77
C GLY A 54 18.25 -12.77 4.14
N ILE A 55 16.96 -13.11 4.13
CA ILE A 55 16.48 -14.37 3.53
C ILE A 55 16.48 -14.21 2.01
N GLY A 56 17.07 -15.17 1.30
CA GLY A 56 17.23 -15.11 -0.16
C GLY A 56 15.89 -14.98 -0.90
N LEU A 57 15.89 -14.17 -1.96
CA LEU A 57 14.69 -13.87 -2.77
C LEU A 57 14.05 -15.12 -3.34
N ASP A 58 14.84 -16.08 -3.83
CA ASP A 58 14.31 -17.31 -4.44
C ASP A 58 13.54 -18.18 -3.45
N VAL A 59 14.01 -18.26 -2.21
CA VAL A 59 13.32 -19.00 -1.14
C VAL A 59 11.97 -18.35 -0.83
N THR A 60 11.96 -17.04 -0.69
CA THR A 60 10.74 -16.29 -0.40
C THR A 60 9.75 -16.34 -1.57
N LYS A 61 10.22 -16.20 -2.81
CA LYS A 61 9.40 -16.36 -4.02
C LYS A 61 8.82 -17.77 -4.13
N GLY A 62 9.61 -18.79 -3.81
CA GLY A 62 9.16 -20.18 -3.76
C GLY A 62 8.01 -20.40 -2.75
N LEU A 63 8.15 -19.85 -1.56
CA LEU A 63 7.10 -19.90 -0.52
C LEU A 63 5.82 -19.17 -0.96
N LEU A 64 5.95 -18.00 -1.55
CA LEU A 64 4.79 -17.26 -2.04
C LEU A 64 4.09 -17.99 -3.20
N LYS A 65 4.82 -18.57 -4.15
CA LYS A 65 4.23 -19.40 -5.20
C LYS A 65 3.48 -20.59 -4.62
N TRP A 66 4.08 -21.28 -3.67
CA TRP A 66 3.40 -22.37 -2.96
C TRP A 66 2.09 -21.92 -2.32
N PHE A 67 2.07 -20.71 -1.76
CA PHE A 67 0.89 -20.17 -1.10
C PHE A 67 -0.19 -19.73 -2.09
N HIS A 68 0.17 -18.98 -3.14
CA HIS A 68 -0.76 -18.32 -4.05
C HIS A 68 -1.22 -19.16 -5.24
N ASN A 69 -0.33 -19.92 -5.88
CA ASN A 69 -0.66 -20.63 -7.12
C ASN A 69 -1.83 -21.64 -7.03
N PRO A 70 -2.12 -22.29 -5.89
CA PRO A 70 -3.30 -23.12 -5.75
C PRO A 70 -4.62 -22.35 -5.61
N ALA A 71 -4.58 -21.03 -5.47
CA ALA A 71 -5.78 -20.19 -5.39
C ALA A 71 -6.51 -20.14 -6.74
N ALA A 72 -7.84 -20.05 -6.72
CA ALA A 72 -8.63 -19.89 -7.93
C ALA A 72 -8.29 -18.58 -8.67
N LYS A 73 -7.96 -17.53 -7.93
CA LYS A 73 -7.42 -16.25 -8.45
C LYS A 73 -6.53 -15.56 -7.40
N THR A 74 -5.46 -14.93 -7.88
CA THR A 74 -4.61 -14.07 -7.07
C THR A 74 -4.74 -12.62 -7.54
N LEU A 75 -5.16 -11.74 -6.64
CA LEU A 75 -5.39 -10.33 -6.93
C LEU A 75 -4.07 -9.55 -6.83
N VAL A 76 -3.77 -8.73 -7.83
CA VAL A 76 -2.59 -7.87 -7.90
C VAL A 76 -2.99 -6.44 -8.26
N ASN A 77 -2.24 -5.46 -7.77
CA ASN A 77 -2.68 -4.06 -7.79
C ASN A 77 -2.29 -3.30 -9.06
N THR A 78 -1.20 -3.68 -9.75
CA THR A 78 -0.68 -2.96 -10.92
C THR A 78 -0.32 -3.91 -12.06
N ILE A 79 -0.35 -3.39 -13.29
CA ILE A 79 0.01 -4.15 -14.49
C ILE A 79 1.48 -4.58 -14.43
N SER A 80 2.40 -3.65 -14.10
CA SER A 80 3.82 -3.96 -14.01
C SER A 80 4.13 -5.04 -12.98
N HIS A 81 3.51 -4.98 -11.80
CA HIS A 81 3.68 -6.02 -10.77
C HIS A 81 3.09 -7.38 -11.20
N LYS A 82 1.98 -7.36 -11.94
CA LYS A 82 1.41 -8.58 -12.53
C LYS A 82 2.40 -9.23 -13.51
N GLU A 83 2.99 -8.44 -14.40
CA GLU A 83 3.97 -8.91 -15.38
C GLU A 83 5.24 -9.47 -14.71
N GLU A 84 5.77 -8.80 -13.67
CA GLU A 84 6.88 -9.29 -12.85
C GLU A 84 6.56 -10.66 -12.23
N LEU A 85 5.38 -10.80 -11.62
CA LEU A 85 4.96 -12.04 -10.98
C LEU A 85 4.72 -13.18 -12.00
N GLU A 86 4.17 -12.88 -13.19
CA GLU A 86 4.03 -13.85 -14.27
C GLU A 86 5.39 -14.39 -14.73
N GLN A 87 6.39 -13.53 -14.87
CA GLN A 87 7.77 -13.92 -15.17
C GLN A 87 8.39 -14.79 -14.06
N ASP A 88 8.04 -14.52 -12.81
CA ASP A 88 8.46 -15.31 -11.65
C ASP A 88 7.71 -16.66 -11.52
N GLY A 89 6.72 -16.94 -12.40
CA GLY A 89 5.97 -18.21 -12.44
C GLY A 89 4.76 -18.26 -11.50
N PHE A 90 4.18 -17.12 -11.19
CA PHE A 90 2.85 -17.07 -10.57
C PHE A 90 1.76 -17.24 -11.62
N THR A 91 0.65 -17.87 -11.25
CA THR A 91 -0.46 -18.19 -12.15
C THR A 91 -1.77 -17.53 -11.68
N ASP A 92 -2.76 -17.49 -12.58
CA ASP A 92 -4.12 -17.01 -12.26
C ASP A 92 -4.19 -15.61 -11.66
N LEU A 93 -3.29 -14.72 -12.11
CA LEU A 93 -3.21 -13.34 -11.65
C LEU A 93 -4.32 -12.48 -12.28
N VAL A 94 -5.04 -11.75 -11.44
CA VAL A 94 -6.10 -10.81 -11.84
C VAL A 94 -5.79 -9.42 -11.33
N LEU A 95 -5.83 -8.44 -12.23
CA LEU A 95 -5.66 -7.04 -11.86
C LEU A 95 -6.87 -6.59 -11.02
N TRP A 96 -6.58 -6.05 -9.84
CA TRP A 96 -7.57 -5.47 -8.94
C TRP A 96 -7.02 -4.14 -8.39
N SER A 97 -7.47 -3.05 -8.97
CA SER A 97 -7.06 -1.72 -8.52
C SER A 97 -7.85 -1.26 -7.32
N ARG A 98 -7.20 -0.45 -6.49
CA ARG A 98 -7.87 0.31 -5.42
C ARG A 98 -8.32 1.65 -5.98
N GLY A 99 -9.45 2.13 -5.48
CA GLY A 99 -9.95 3.47 -5.78
C GLY A 99 -9.79 4.41 -4.58
N PHE A 100 -10.12 5.67 -4.79
CA PHE A 100 -10.30 6.68 -3.76
C PHE A 100 -11.74 7.18 -3.77
N ASP A 101 -12.18 7.84 -2.70
CA ASP A 101 -13.50 8.45 -2.64
C ASP A 101 -13.47 9.85 -3.29
N GLU A 102 -14.03 9.97 -4.49
CA GLU A 102 -14.06 11.21 -5.27
C GLU A 102 -14.89 12.33 -4.60
N LYS A 103 -15.76 11.99 -3.64
CA LYS A 103 -16.50 12.97 -2.85
C LYS A 103 -15.65 13.65 -1.78
N ILE A 104 -14.52 13.03 -1.44
CA ILE A 104 -13.57 13.50 -0.43
C ILE A 104 -12.33 14.10 -1.11
N PHE A 105 -11.75 13.36 -2.03
CA PHE A 105 -10.52 13.73 -2.73
C PHE A 105 -10.87 14.32 -4.10
N TYR A 106 -10.85 15.63 -4.20
CA TYR A 106 -11.10 16.42 -5.41
C TYR A 106 -10.27 17.70 -5.40
N PRO A 107 -9.97 18.29 -6.57
CA PRO A 107 -9.14 19.49 -6.63
C PRO A 107 -9.80 20.68 -5.94
N CYS A 108 -8.98 21.55 -5.32
CA CYS A 108 -9.48 22.83 -4.84
C CYS A 108 -9.80 23.74 -6.04
N PRO A 109 -11.02 24.33 -6.14
CA PRO A 109 -11.37 25.24 -7.24
C PRO A 109 -10.42 26.43 -7.36
N ASP A 110 -9.92 26.93 -6.24
CA ASP A 110 -9.01 28.08 -6.14
C ASP A 110 -7.52 27.66 -6.21
N GLY A 111 -7.21 26.40 -6.53
CA GLY A 111 -5.86 25.87 -6.67
C GLY A 111 -5.12 25.54 -5.36
N GLY A 112 -5.75 25.72 -4.19
CA GLY A 112 -5.16 25.49 -2.88
C GLY A 112 -4.06 26.51 -2.50
N LYS A 113 -3.58 26.48 -1.27
CA LYS A 113 -2.62 27.48 -0.75
C LYS A 113 -1.18 27.29 -1.22
N LYS A 114 -0.77 26.02 -1.49
CA LYS A 114 0.59 25.64 -1.95
C LYS A 114 1.70 26.06 -0.97
N GLU A 115 1.45 25.85 0.31
CA GLU A 115 2.28 26.41 1.40
C GLU A 115 3.46 25.50 1.82
N TYR A 116 3.40 24.19 1.55
CA TYR A 116 4.38 23.24 2.08
C TYR A 116 4.61 22.02 1.16
N LEU A 117 5.70 21.29 1.43
CA LEU A 117 5.93 19.95 0.90
C LEU A 117 5.29 18.93 1.84
N LEU A 118 4.56 17.99 1.27
CA LEU A 118 3.77 17.02 2.01
C LEU A 118 4.32 15.60 1.86
N TYR A 119 4.40 14.88 2.98
CA TYR A 119 4.50 13.43 3.02
C TYR A 119 3.25 12.86 3.72
N VAL A 120 2.65 11.82 3.15
CA VAL A 120 1.54 11.06 3.77
C VAL A 120 1.88 9.58 3.78
N GLY A 121 1.88 8.97 4.96
CA GLY A 121 2.15 7.56 5.07
C GLY A 121 2.62 7.11 6.44
N ARG A 122 3.01 5.83 6.53
CA ARG A 122 3.61 5.27 7.73
C ARG A 122 4.99 5.87 7.95
N VAL A 123 5.22 6.39 9.16
CA VAL A 123 6.52 6.95 9.56
C VAL A 123 7.42 5.81 10.06
N ALA A 124 8.14 5.18 9.11
CA ALA A 124 8.98 4.03 9.34
C ALA A 124 10.16 4.00 8.36
N VAL A 125 11.23 3.29 8.72
CA VAL A 125 12.48 3.25 7.95
C VAL A 125 12.25 2.69 6.55
N GLU A 126 11.45 1.64 6.42
CA GLU A 126 11.11 0.99 5.14
C GLU A 126 10.38 1.89 4.14
N LYS A 127 9.85 3.04 4.59
CA LYS A 127 9.23 4.05 3.73
C LYS A 127 10.19 5.11 3.24
N ASN A 128 11.46 4.98 3.56
CA ASN A 128 12.53 5.88 3.12
C ASN A 128 12.24 7.36 3.39
N ILE A 129 11.38 7.64 4.39
CA ILE A 129 10.91 9.00 4.72
C ILE A 129 12.08 9.94 5.05
N GLU A 130 13.20 9.41 5.52
CA GLU A 130 14.36 10.21 5.90
C GLU A 130 14.93 11.03 4.73
N GLU A 131 14.81 10.55 3.50
CA GLU A 131 15.21 11.32 2.31
C GLU A 131 14.34 12.57 2.12
N PHE A 132 13.03 12.47 2.39
CA PHE A 132 12.15 13.64 2.44
C PHE A 132 12.54 14.60 3.56
N LEU A 133 12.85 14.08 4.75
CA LEU A 133 13.18 14.91 5.92
C LEU A 133 14.51 15.67 5.72
N LYS A 134 15.51 15.04 5.11
CA LYS A 134 16.84 15.63 4.81
C LYS A 134 16.83 16.59 3.63
N MET A 135 15.91 16.41 2.68
CA MET A 135 15.89 17.19 1.44
C MET A 135 15.90 18.69 1.73
N PRO A 136 16.85 19.46 1.14
CA PRO A 136 16.84 20.92 1.30
C PRO A 136 15.59 21.53 0.65
N SER A 137 14.93 22.44 1.34
CA SER A 137 13.75 23.13 0.83
C SER A 137 13.60 24.50 1.50
N HIS A 138 13.12 25.48 0.74
CA HIS A 138 12.68 26.77 1.24
C HIS A 138 11.22 26.72 1.73
N LEU A 139 10.46 25.70 1.32
CA LEU A 139 9.11 25.46 1.82
C LEU A 139 9.13 24.63 3.10
N PRO A 140 8.23 24.89 4.04
CA PRO A 140 8.01 24.02 5.18
C PRO A 140 7.71 22.57 4.76
N LYS A 141 7.98 21.63 5.65
CA LYS A 141 7.67 20.20 5.45
C LYS A 141 6.61 19.74 6.43
N VAL A 142 5.59 19.08 5.93
CA VAL A 142 4.50 18.51 6.73
C VAL A 142 4.47 17.00 6.53
N VAL A 143 4.39 16.26 7.64
CA VAL A 143 4.28 14.80 7.68
C VAL A 143 2.94 14.41 8.27
N VAL A 144 2.09 13.79 7.46
CA VAL A 144 0.81 13.19 7.89
C VAL A 144 0.99 11.69 8.03
N GLY A 145 0.69 11.17 9.22
CA GLY A 145 0.74 9.75 9.51
C GLY A 145 1.39 9.44 10.85
N GLY A 146 1.56 8.16 11.11
CA GLY A 146 2.16 7.65 12.34
C GLY A 146 3.03 6.43 12.08
N GLY A 147 3.80 6.03 13.07
CA GLY A 147 4.64 4.85 12.93
C GLY A 147 5.74 4.76 13.98
N PRO A 148 6.52 3.66 13.97
CA PRO A 148 7.52 3.40 15.00
C PRO A 148 8.63 4.45 15.07
N SER A 149 8.95 5.08 13.93
CA SER A 149 10.03 6.08 13.85
C SER A 149 9.59 7.51 14.11
N LEU A 150 8.29 7.77 14.34
CA LEU A 150 7.75 9.14 14.48
C LEU A 150 8.46 9.93 15.59
N LYS A 151 8.58 9.36 16.79
CA LYS A 151 9.20 10.07 17.93
C LYS A 151 10.68 10.39 17.70
N SER A 152 11.42 9.46 17.07
CA SER A 152 12.84 9.66 16.78
C SER A 152 13.04 10.72 15.71
N TYR A 153 12.25 10.70 14.64
CA TYR A 153 12.34 11.67 13.55
C TYR A 153 11.86 13.07 13.99
N ALA A 154 10.78 13.18 14.76
CA ALA A 154 10.34 14.47 15.30
C ALA A 154 11.40 15.13 16.18
N LYS A 155 12.17 14.33 16.95
CA LYS A 155 13.31 14.86 17.71
C LYS A 155 14.50 15.26 16.84
N LYS A 156 14.76 14.49 15.77
CA LYS A 156 15.91 14.69 14.87
C LYS A 156 15.70 15.85 13.89
N TYR A 157 14.45 16.10 13.50
CA TYR A 157 14.04 17.09 12.50
C TYR A 157 12.99 18.05 13.10
N PRO A 158 13.37 18.94 14.05
CA PRO A 158 12.43 19.82 14.76
C PRO A 158 11.74 20.85 13.85
N ASP A 159 12.33 21.16 12.70
CA ASP A 159 11.77 22.10 11.71
C ASP A 159 10.69 21.47 10.81
N VAL A 160 10.41 20.17 10.97
CA VAL A 160 9.37 19.44 10.22
C VAL A 160 8.12 19.29 11.09
N GLU A 161 6.98 19.64 10.53
CA GLU A 161 5.70 19.52 11.24
C GLU A 161 5.14 18.09 11.11
N PHE A 162 5.03 17.37 12.23
CA PHE A 162 4.42 16.04 12.31
C PHE A 162 3.01 16.15 12.89
N VAL A 163 1.99 16.13 12.02
CA VAL A 163 0.58 16.36 12.40
C VAL A 163 -0.17 15.10 12.83
N GLY A 164 0.51 13.95 12.82
CA GLY A 164 -0.09 12.66 13.17
C GLY A 164 -1.02 12.12 12.10
N PHE A 165 -1.82 11.11 12.45
CA PHE A 165 -2.72 10.44 11.52
C PHE A 165 -3.95 11.29 11.18
N LYS A 166 -4.24 11.46 9.89
CA LYS A 166 -5.40 12.16 9.36
C LYS A 166 -6.17 11.26 8.39
N LYS A 167 -7.46 11.55 8.20
CA LYS A 167 -8.32 10.79 7.27
C LYS A 167 -9.45 11.65 6.71
N GLY A 168 -10.08 11.15 5.66
CA GLY A 168 -11.25 11.78 5.06
C GLY A 168 -10.97 13.21 4.60
N LYS A 169 -11.89 14.12 4.88
CA LYS A 169 -11.80 15.53 4.45
C LYS A 169 -10.55 16.23 5.00
N GLU A 170 -10.19 15.98 6.25
CA GLU A 170 -9.00 16.59 6.86
C GLU A 170 -7.72 16.19 6.11
N LEU A 171 -7.58 14.92 5.71
CA LEU A 171 -6.47 14.47 4.87
C LEU A 171 -6.49 15.12 3.48
N ALA A 172 -7.67 15.22 2.87
CA ALA A 172 -7.82 15.85 1.56
C ALA A 172 -7.44 17.34 1.58
N ASP A 173 -7.71 18.05 2.68
CA ASP A 173 -7.30 19.45 2.85
C ASP A 173 -5.77 19.57 2.89
N TYR A 174 -5.04 18.64 3.57
CA TYR A 174 -3.58 18.60 3.52
C TYR A 174 -3.04 18.40 2.10
N TYR A 175 -3.65 17.52 1.30
CA TYR A 175 -3.23 17.38 -0.10
C TYR A 175 -3.48 18.66 -0.91
N ARG A 176 -4.65 19.28 -0.79
CA ARG A 176 -5.01 20.48 -1.58
C ARG A 176 -4.10 21.67 -1.30
N ASP A 177 -3.70 21.85 -0.03
CA ASP A 177 -2.86 22.96 0.40
C ASP A 177 -1.36 22.71 0.19
N ALA A 178 -0.97 21.50 -0.17
CA ALA A 178 0.42 21.16 -0.46
C ALA A 178 0.89 21.69 -1.82
N ALA A 179 2.08 22.27 -1.86
CA ALA A 179 2.76 22.65 -3.10
C ALA A 179 3.19 21.41 -3.90
N CYS A 180 3.62 20.37 -3.21
CA CYS A 180 4.01 19.09 -3.80
C CYS A 180 3.88 17.97 -2.77
N PHE A 181 3.36 16.83 -3.21
CA PHE A 181 3.39 15.60 -2.44
C PHE A 181 4.65 14.82 -2.79
N VAL A 182 5.48 14.52 -1.79
CA VAL A 182 6.75 13.80 -1.97
C VAL A 182 6.58 12.36 -1.52
N PHE A 183 6.87 11.42 -2.42
CA PHE A 183 6.75 9.98 -2.18
C PHE A 183 8.12 9.31 -2.28
N PRO A 184 8.87 9.19 -1.17
CA PRO A 184 10.22 8.65 -1.18
C PRO A 184 10.30 7.13 -1.07
N SER A 185 9.16 6.42 -0.99
CA SER A 185 9.12 4.97 -0.81
C SER A 185 9.60 4.24 -2.06
N LEU A 186 10.45 3.21 -1.86
CA LEU A 186 10.99 2.35 -2.92
C LEU A 186 10.27 0.99 -2.96
N THR A 187 9.47 0.65 -1.95
CA THR A 187 8.89 -0.70 -1.76
C THR A 187 7.38 -0.77 -1.94
N ASP A 188 6.71 0.33 -2.24
CA ASP A 188 5.26 0.35 -2.44
C ASP A 188 4.88 -0.16 -3.83
N THR A 189 3.90 -1.05 -3.90
CA THR A 189 3.39 -1.62 -5.16
C THR A 189 2.31 -0.77 -5.82
N PHE A 190 1.52 -0.03 -5.05
CA PHE A 190 0.40 0.76 -5.59
C PHE A 190 0.35 2.20 -5.05
N GLY A 191 0.59 2.41 -3.75
CA GLY A 191 0.58 3.73 -3.13
C GLY A 191 -0.75 4.49 -3.29
N ILE A 192 -1.80 4.09 -2.58
CA ILE A 192 -3.12 4.77 -2.63
C ILE A 192 -3.01 6.28 -2.39
N VAL A 193 -2.06 6.71 -1.57
CA VAL A 193 -1.75 8.12 -1.28
C VAL A 193 -1.34 8.92 -2.53
N LEU A 194 -0.78 8.24 -3.56
CA LEU A 194 -0.44 8.88 -4.85
C LEU A 194 -1.70 9.28 -5.61
N ILE A 195 -2.67 8.36 -5.70
CA ILE A 195 -3.93 8.66 -6.40
C ILE A 195 -4.80 9.65 -5.63
N GLU A 196 -4.76 9.65 -4.29
CA GLU A 196 -5.42 10.65 -3.45
C GLU A 196 -4.82 12.05 -3.69
N ALA A 197 -3.49 12.16 -3.73
CA ALA A 197 -2.80 13.41 -4.03
C ALA A 197 -3.14 13.94 -5.44
N LEU A 198 -3.07 13.07 -6.48
CA LEU A 198 -3.45 13.42 -7.84
C LEU A 198 -4.90 13.84 -7.95
N ALA A 199 -5.82 13.13 -7.27
CA ALA A 199 -7.23 13.48 -7.22
C ALA A 199 -7.47 14.87 -6.60
N CYS A 200 -6.64 15.27 -5.65
CA CYS A 200 -6.67 16.62 -5.07
C CYS A 200 -5.97 17.70 -5.93
N GLY A 201 -5.42 17.33 -7.08
CA GLY A 201 -4.68 18.25 -7.95
C GLY A 201 -3.30 18.61 -7.42
N THR A 202 -2.73 17.80 -6.53
CA THR A 202 -1.41 18.04 -5.93
C THR A 202 -0.32 17.44 -6.81
N PRO A 203 0.70 18.21 -7.22
CA PRO A 203 1.86 17.69 -7.94
C PRO A 203 2.59 16.60 -7.14
N LEU A 204 3.17 15.62 -7.83
CA LEU A 204 3.92 14.52 -7.23
C LEU A 204 5.41 14.63 -7.51
N ALA A 205 6.22 14.28 -6.53
CA ALA A 205 7.64 14.00 -6.67
C ALA A 205 7.97 12.65 -6.02
N GLY A 206 8.71 11.81 -6.72
CA GLY A 206 9.11 10.49 -6.23
C GLY A 206 10.29 9.93 -7.02
N PHE A 207 10.77 8.77 -6.59
CA PHE A 207 11.75 8.03 -7.36
C PHE A 207 11.09 7.34 -8.57
N ASN A 208 11.87 7.21 -9.64
CA ASN A 208 11.48 6.51 -10.86
C ASN A 208 11.94 5.06 -10.80
#